data_2ec28a5aa5f17e790e462e20579bb098
#
_entry.id   2ec28a5aa5f17e790e462e20579bb098
#
_cell.length_a   1.000
_cell.length_b   1.000
_cell.length_c   1.000
_cell.angle_alpha   90.00
_cell.angle_beta   90.00
_cell.angle_gamma   90.00
#
_symmetry.space_group_name_H-M   'P 1'
#
loop_
_entity.id
_entity.type
_entity.pdbx_description
1 polymer ?
#
loop_
_entity_poly.entity_id
_entity_poly.type
_entity_poly.pdbx_seq_one_letter_code
_entity_poly.pdbx_strand_id
1 'polypeptide(L)'
;LLSGKRTTVTLDGNEAAAYVAHATNEVAAIYPITPSSPMGEWADQWTSEKRPNIWGAIPDVTEMQSEAGASGAYHGALQAGSLATTFTASQGLLLMIPNMYKIAGELNSTVMHVSARTLAAHALSIFGDHADVMAVRSTGWALLASASVQEIMDMALIAQAATLEGRVPILHFFDGFRTSHEVAKVEALSYDDMRSMIDDDLVKAHRDRALNPDNPFIRGTAQNPDTFFQSMESRNPYYFAMADTVQKAMDRFARVVGRKYHLFDYVGAPDAERVIVAMGSGAEVAQECVEHLVAQGEKVGLVKIRLYRPFRADLFLNALPA
;
A
#
# COMPACT_ATOMS: atom_id res chain seq x y z
N LEU A 1 9.53 21.18 -13.21
CA LEU A 1 8.18 21.01 -13.82
C LEU A 1 8.37 20.33 -15.18
N LEU A 2 8.23 19.00 -15.21
CA LEU A 2 8.21 18.22 -16.46
C LEU A 2 6.83 18.38 -17.11
N SER A 3 6.63 19.42 -17.90
CA SER A 3 5.38 19.69 -18.64
C SER A 3 5.34 18.94 -19.97
N GLY A 4 5.54 17.62 -19.95
CA GLY A 4 5.26 16.75 -21.09
C GLY A 4 3.90 16.06 -20.89
N LYS A 5 3.12 15.89 -21.96
CA LYS A 5 1.87 15.10 -21.92
C LYS A 5 2.25 13.69 -21.45
N ARG A 6 1.69 13.23 -20.33
CA ARG A 6 1.93 11.89 -19.79
C ARG A 6 1.42 10.81 -20.76
N THR A 7 2.12 9.69 -20.80
CA THR A 7 1.67 8.56 -21.60
C THR A 7 0.43 7.95 -20.97
N THR A 8 -0.64 7.82 -21.75
CA THR A 8 -1.83 7.07 -21.35
C THR A 8 -1.68 5.62 -21.77
N VAL A 9 -1.92 4.71 -20.84
CA VAL A 9 -1.89 3.26 -21.05
C VAL A 9 -3.23 2.65 -20.63
N THR A 10 -3.53 1.47 -21.15
CA THR A 10 -4.70 0.68 -20.74
C THR A 10 -4.20 -0.55 -20.01
N LEU A 11 -4.57 -0.69 -18.74
CA LEU A 11 -4.15 -1.80 -17.88
C LEU A 11 -5.19 -2.02 -16.77
N ASP A 12 -5.04 -3.10 -16.02
CA ASP A 12 -5.90 -3.38 -14.87
C ASP A 12 -5.24 -2.98 -13.54
N GLY A 13 -5.99 -3.14 -12.45
CA GLY A 13 -5.51 -2.75 -11.13
C GLY A 13 -4.34 -3.59 -10.62
N ASN A 14 -4.31 -4.88 -10.92
CA ASN A 14 -3.18 -5.75 -10.57
C ASN A 14 -1.92 -5.35 -11.31
N GLU A 15 -2.01 -5.09 -12.62
CA GLU A 15 -0.89 -4.62 -13.43
C GLU A 15 -0.39 -3.25 -12.94
N ALA A 16 -1.31 -2.34 -12.58
CA ALA A 16 -0.96 -1.03 -12.04
C ALA A 16 -0.13 -1.12 -10.75
N ALA A 17 -0.53 -2.00 -9.81
CA ALA A 17 0.21 -2.22 -8.57
C ALA A 17 1.56 -2.90 -8.83
N ALA A 18 1.56 -3.97 -9.62
CA ALA A 18 2.75 -4.74 -9.95
C ALA A 18 3.81 -3.89 -10.67
N TYR A 19 3.39 -2.98 -11.55
CA TYR A 19 4.27 -2.09 -12.28
C TYR A 19 5.14 -1.24 -11.35
N VAL A 20 4.51 -0.60 -10.36
CA VAL A 20 5.24 0.22 -9.39
C VAL A 20 6.04 -0.66 -8.42
N ALA A 21 5.45 -1.75 -7.94
CA ALA A 21 6.10 -2.67 -7.02
C ALA A 21 7.38 -3.28 -7.62
N HIS A 22 7.33 -3.76 -8.87
CA HIS A 22 8.50 -4.28 -9.60
C HIS A 22 9.56 -3.18 -9.83
N ALA A 23 9.13 -1.97 -10.21
CA ALA A 23 10.05 -0.87 -10.49
C ALA A 23 10.77 -0.33 -9.23
N THR A 24 10.19 -0.51 -8.02
CA THR A 24 10.69 0.09 -6.78
C THR A 24 11.17 -0.93 -5.74
N ASN A 25 11.29 -2.19 -6.10
CA ASN A 25 11.80 -3.24 -5.23
C ASN A 25 12.86 -4.10 -5.93
N GLU A 26 13.56 -4.91 -5.15
CA GLU A 26 14.63 -5.83 -5.58
C GLU A 26 14.19 -7.29 -5.47
N VAL A 27 13.23 -7.58 -4.57
CA VAL A 27 12.73 -8.93 -4.32
C VAL A 27 11.21 -8.91 -4.23
N ALA A 28 10.55 -9.86 -4.89
CA ALA A 28 9.14 -10.19 -4.68
C ALA A 28 9.01 -11.67 -4.29
N ALA A 29 8.66 -11.94 -3.04
CA ALA A 29 8.36 -13.30 -2.61
C ALA A 29 6.84 -13.51 -2.72
N ILE A 30 6.43 -14.46 -3.57
CA ILE A 30 5.02 -14.61 -3.95
C ILE A 30 4.49 -16.00 -3.66
N TYR A 31 3.18 -16.10 -3.51
CA TYR A 31 2.40 -17.32 -3.64
C TYR A 31 1.04 -16.95 -4.23
N PRO A 32 0.68 -17.51 -5.42
CA PRO A 32 -0.52 -17.09 -6.13
C PRO A 32 -1.80 -17.35 -5.34
N ILE A 33 -2.64 -16.33 -5.24
CA ILE A 33 -3.98 -16.42 -4.66
C ILE A 33 -4.92 -15.46 -5.41
N THR A 34 -6.08 -15.95 -5.87
CA THR A 34 -7.10 -15.13 -6.53
C THR A 34 -7.70 -14.11 -5.54
N PRO A 35 -7.86 -12.82 -5.90
CA PRO A 35 -7.64 -12.19 -7.21
C PRO A 35 -6.27 -11.49 -7.36
N SER A 36 -5.30 -11.72 -6.49
CA SER A 36 -4.00 -11.04 -6.49
C SER A 36 -2.94 -11.71 -7.39
N SER A 37 -3.19 -12.95 -7.87
CA SER A 37 -2.23 -13.72 -8.67
C SER A 37 -1.62 -12.95 -9.83
N PRO A 38 -2.39 -12.15 -10.63
CA PRO A 38 -1.81 -11.43 -11.76
C PRO A 38 -0.71 -10.43 -11.38
N MET A 39 -0.68 -9.91 -10.14
CA MET A 39 0.44 -9.07 -9.71
C MET A 39 1.77 -9.83 -9.71
N GLY A 40 1.76 -11.07 -9.22
CA GLY A 40 2.91 -11.94 -9.23
C GLY A 40 3.30 -12.38 -10.65
N GLU A 41 2.30 -12.72 -11.47
CA GLU A 41 2.49 -13.11 -12.87
C GLU A 41 3.16 -11.99 -13.70
N TRP A 42 2.70 -10.75 -13.57
CA TRP A 42 3.32 -9.59 -14.20
C TRP A 42 4.77 -9.37 -13.72
N ALA A 43 4.98 -9.43 -12.40
CA ALA A 43 6.32 -9.26 -11.85
C ALA A 43 7.30 -10.33 -12.35
N ASP A 44 6.88 -11.60 -12.42
CA ASP A 44 7.68 -12.71 -12.93
C ASP A 44 7.96 -12.57 -14.44
N GLN A 45 6.93 -12.21 -15.23
CA GLN A 45 7.10 -11.95 -16.65
C GLN A 45 8.16 -10.87 -16.90
N TRP A 46 8.05 -9.71 -16.24
CA TRP A 46 9.00 -8.62 -16.44
C TRP A 46 10.42 -8.98 -15.98
N THR A 47 10.55 -9.79 -14.93
CA THR A 47 11.84 -10.34 -14.50
C THR A 47 12.42 -11.27 -15.57
N SER A 48 11.62 -12.15 -16.16
CA SER A 48 12.00 -13.04 -17.26
C SER A 48 12.44 -12.25 -18.50
N GLU A 49 11.78 -11.14 -18.79
CA GLU A 49 12.11 -10.20 -19.86
C GLU A 49 13.34 -9.33 -19.55
N LYS A 50 13.95 -9.50 -18.37
CA LYS A 50 15.11 -8.71 -17.91
C LYS A 50 14.81 -7.22 -17.76
N ARG A 51 13.58 -6.88 -17.42
CA ARG A 51 13.18 -5.50 -17.15
C ARG A 51 13.81 -5.03 -15.85
N PRO A 52 14.63 -3.96 -15.86
CA PRO A 52 15.25 -3.45 -14.65
C PRO A 52 14.28 -2.62 -13.81
N ASN A 53 14.53 -2.57 -12.51
CA ASN A 53 13.93 -1.57 -11.60
C ASN A 53 14.55 -0.18 -11.83
N ILE A 54 14.11 0.81 -11.04
CA ILE A 54 14.59 2.20 -11.17
C ILE A 54 16.09 2.37 -10.88
N TRP A 55 16.75 1.40 -10.24
CA TRP A 55 18.20 1.40 -9.97
C TRP A 55 19.00 0.58 -10.97
N GLY A 56 18.34 -0.02 -11.96
CA GLY A 56 18.98 -0.83 -13.00
C GLY A 56 19.22 -2.30 -12.65
N ALA A 57 18.77 -2.76 -11.48
CA ALA A 57 18.80 -4.15 -11.09
C ALA A 57 17.55 -4.89 -11.62
N ILE A 58 17.71 -6.16 -11.99
CA ILE A 58 16.57 -7.04 -12.29
C ILE A 58 16.03 -7.57 -10.97
N PRO A 59 14.76 -7.32 -10.60
CA PRO A 59 14.18 -7.88 -9.39
C PRO A 59 14.18 -9.41 -9.40
N ASP A 60 14.38 -10.02 -8.24
CA ASP A 60 14.23 -11.46 -8.05
C ASP A 60 12.80 -11.76 -7.62
N VAL A 61 12.08 -12.54 -8.43
CA VAL A 61 10.72 -12.99 -8.14
C VAL A 61 10.76 -14.47 -7.81
N THR A 62 10.43 -14.80 -6.57
CA THR A 62 10.49 -16.19 -6.07
C THR A 62 9.11 -16.65 -5.63
N GLU A 63 8.60 -17.71 -6.28
CA GLU A 63 7.38 -18.39 -5.84
C GLU A 63 7.70 -19.38 -4.72
N MET A 64 6.96 -19.25 -3.64
CA MET A 64 7.09 -20.11 -2.45
C MET A 64 6.02 -21.21 -2.46
N GLN A 65 5.92 -21.98 -1.40
CA GLN A 65 4.98 -23.12 -1.30
C GLN A 65 3.71 -22.80 -0.52
N SER A 66 3.66 -21.63 0.09
CA SER A 66 2.48 -21.08 0.77
C SER A 66 2.69 -19.61 1.07
N GLU A 67 1.62 -18.89 1.41
CA GLU A 67 1.71 -17.49 1.81
C GLU A 67 2.54 -17.32 3.09
N ALA A 68 2.48 -18.28 4.01
CA ALA A 68 3.34 -18.27 5.20
C ALA A 68 4.83 -18.38 4.81
N GLY A 69 5.16 -19.24 3.83
CA GLY A 69 6.50 -19.35 3.25
C GLY A 69 6.92 -18.06 2.53
N ALA A 70 6.02 -17.50 1.70
CA ALA A 70 6.27 -16.22 1.02
C ALA A 70 6.54 -15.10 2.03
N SER A 71 5.76 -14.99 3.11
CA SER A 71 6.00 -13.98 4.13
C SER A 71 7.31 -14.19 4.91
N GLY A 72 7.74 -15.44 5.07
CA GLY A 72 9.04 -15.78 5.67
C GLY A 72 10.21 -15.34 4.77
N ALA A 73 10.17 -15.67 3.48
CA ALA A 73 11.16 -15.24 2.50
C ALA A 73 11.21 -13.71 2.36
N TYR A 74 10.03 -13.09 2.28
CA TYR A 74 9.85 -11.64 2.27
C TYR A 74 10.51 -10.96 3.49
N HIS A 75 10.20 -11.46 4.71
CA HIS A 75 10.83 -10.95 5.93
C HIS A 75 12.35 -11.16 5.92
N GLY A 76 12.83 -12.32 5.45
CA GLY A 76 14.26 -12.60 5.31
C GLY A 76 14.96 -11.63 4.35
N ALA A 77 14.36 -11.32 3.20
CA ALA A 77 14.89 -10.34 2.27
C ALA A 77 15.01 -8.93 2.90
N LEU A 78 13.99 -8.50 3.66
CA LEU A 78 14.03 -7.23 4.40
C LEU A 78 15.13 -7.22 5.46
N GLN A 79 15.36 -8.35 6.16
CA GLN A 79 16.44 -8.47 7.14
C GLN A 79 17.82 -8.44 6.48
N ALA A 80 17.94 -8.93 5.25
CA ALA A 80 19.17 -8.84 4.45
C ALA A 80 19.40 -7.44 3.85
N GLY A 81 18.45 -6.51 4.01
CA GLY A 81 18.55 -5.14 3.53
C GLY A 81 18.04 -4.89 2.11
N SER A 82 17.43 -5.90 1.48
CA SER A 82 16.78 -5.72 0.19
C SER A 82 15.48 -4.93 0.33
N LEU A 83 15.16 -4.13 -0.68
CA LEU A 83 13.82 -3.61 -0.87
C LEU A 83 12.95 -4.77 -1.37
N ALA A 84 11.95 -5.13 -0.61
CA ALA A 84 11.14 -6.30 -0.91
C ALA A 84 9.64 -6.01 -0.85
N THR A 85 8.86 -6.79 -1.57
CA THR A 85 7.39 -6.71 -1.63
C THR A 85 6.77 -8.09 -1.71
N THR A 86 5.46 -8.17 -1.52
CA THR A 86 4.66 -9.38 -1.74
C THR A 86 3.23 -9.01 -2.13
N PHE A 87 2.53 -9.97 -2.74
CA PHE A 87 1.15 -9.83 -3.23
C PHE A 87 0.30 -10.93 -2.62
N THR A 88 -0.88 -10.60 -2.10
CA THR A 88 -1.74 -11.60 -1.46
C THR A 88 -3.19 -11.15 -1.37
N ALA A 89 -4.04 -11.99 -0.80
CA ALA A 89 -5.46 -11.75 -0.54
C ALA A 89 -5.98 -12.72 0.54
N SER A 90 -7.08 -12.38 1.21
CA SER A 90 -7.93 -13.30 1.96
C SER A 90 -7.16 -14.20 2.94
N GLN A 91 -7.35 -15.53 2.88
CA GLN A 91 -6.67 -16.50 3.74
C GLN A 91 -5.14 -16.40 3.64
N GLY A 92 -4.61 -16.05 2.46
CA GLY A 92 -3.17 -15.84 2.29
C GLY A 92 -2.65 -14.71 3.18
N LEU A 93 -3.38 -13.59 3.25
CA LEU A 93 -3.04 -12.49 4.15
C LEU A 93 -3.11 -12.93 5.63
N LEU A 94 -4.09 -13.75 6.00
CA LEU A 94 -4.18 -14.28 7.36
C LEU A 94 -3.00 -15.18 7.73
N LEU A 95 -2.50 -15.98 6.78
CA LEU A 95 -1.30 -16.81 7.00
C LEU A 95 -0.02 -15.99 7.17
N MET A 96 -0.01 -14.74 6.73
CA MET A 96 1.12 -13.82 6.89
C MET A 96 1.15 -13.09 8.25
N ILE A 97 0.07 -13.12 9.03
CA ILE A 97 -0.08 -12.35 10.29
C ILE A 97 1.13 -12.47 11.24
N PRO A 98 1.68 -13.66 11.54
CA PRO A 98 2.82 -13.77 12.46
C PRO A 98 4.03 -12.95 11.99
N ASN A 99 4.34 -12.99 10.71
CA ASN A 99 5.43 -12.20 10.13
C ASN A 99 5.07 -10.72 9.99
N MET A 100 3.81 -10.37 9.79
CA MET A 100 3.37 -8.97 9.79
C MET A 100 3.66 -8.30 11.13
N TYR A 101 3.38 -8.96 12.26
CA TYR A 101 3.75 -8.45 13.58
C TYR A 101 5.25 -8.26 13.73
N LYS A 102 6.07 -9.18 13.21
CA LYS A 102 7.53 -9.07 13.26
C LYS A 102 8.03 -7.90 12.41
N ILE A 103 7.60 -7.83 11.16
CA ILE A 103 7.99 -6.76 10.21
C ILE A 103 7.66 -5.39 10.78
N ALA A 104 6.44 -5.21 11.34
CA ALA A 104 6.04 -3.98 12.00
C ALA A 104 6.85 -3.70 13.28
N GLY A 105 7.08 -4.76 14.09
CA GLY A 105 7.85 -4.68 15.32
C GLY A 105 9.30 -4.25 15.12
N GLU A 106 9.88 -4.61 14.02
CA GLU A 106 11.25 -4.30 13.62
C GLU A 106 11.39 -3.01 12.83
N LEU A 107 10.28 -2.31 12.58
CA LEU A 107 10.22 -1.06 11.79
C LEU A 107 10.86 -1.23 10.40
N ASN A 108 10.54 -2.31 9.72
CA ASN A 108 11.01 -2.56 8.37
C ASN A 108 10.17 -1.77 7.35
N SER A 109 10.85 -1.00 6.50
CA SER A 109 10.21 -0.24 5.42
C SER A 109 9.85 -1.17 4.28
N THR A 110 8.56 -1.32 4.01
CA THR A 110 8.06 -2.17 2.92
C THR A 110 6.60 -1.92 2.61
N VAL A 111 6.17 -2.33 1.41
CA VAL A 111 4.76 -2.31 0.97
C VAL A 111 4.34 -3.72 0.59
N MET A 112 3.20 -4.16 1.14
CA MET A 112 2.47 -5.34 0.69
C MET A 112 1.26 -4.87 -0.10
N HIS A 113 1.02 -5.44 -1.28
CA HIS A 113 -0.15 -5.11 -2.10
C HIS A 113 -1.21 -6.21 -1.98
N VAL A 114 -2.45 -5.81 -1.73
CA VAL A 114 -3.55 -6.74 -1.45
C VAL A 114 -4.74 -6.41 -2.34
N SER A 115 -5.13 -7.39 -3.19
CA SER A 115 -6.43 -7.37 -3.85
C SER A 115 -7.46 -7.94 -2.88
N ALA A 116 -8.08 -7.07 -2.08
CA ALA A 116 -8.89 -7.45 -0.93
C ALA A 116 -10.06 -8.37 -1.31
N ARG A 117 -10.20 -9.48 -0.59
CA ARG A 117 -11.18 -10.55 -0.86
C ARG A 117 -11.82 -11.02 0.43
N THR A 118 -13.10 -11.39 0.34
CA THR A 118 -13.82 -11.98 1.47
C THR A 118 -13.09 -13.21 2.03
N LEU A 119 -13.24 -13.44 3.33
CA LEU A 119 -12.68 -14.62 4.00
C LEU A 119 -13.60 -15.84 3.79
N ALA A 120 -13.01 -16.98 3.47
CA ALA A 120 -13.75 -18.23 3.45
C ALA A 120 -14.25 -18.57 4.86
N ALA A 121 -15.53 -18.91 4.96
CA ALA A 121 -16.20 -19.32 6.20
C ALA A 121 -17.00 -20.60 5.93
N HIS A 122 -18.34 -20.50 5.85
CA HIS A 122 -19.20 -21.65 5.49
C HIS A 122 -19.04 -22.05 4.01
N ALA A 123 -18.57 -21.13 3.18
CA ALA A 123 -18.26 -21.33 1.77
C ALA A 123 -17.10 -20.43 1.34
N LEU A 124 -16.49 -20.74 0.20
CA LEU A 124 -15.54 -19.87 -0.46
C LEU A 124 -16.29 -18.83 -1.30
N SER A 125 -15.91 -17.56 -1.13
CA SER A 125 -16.23 -16.50 -2.08
C SER A 125 -14.93 -15.79 -2.46
N ILE A 126 -14.77 -15.48 -3.75
CA ILE A 126 -13.55 -14.86 -4.27
C ILE A 126 -13.72 -13.38 -4.58
N PHE A 127 -14.91 -12.82 -4.36
CA PHE A 127 -15.22 -11.42 -4.67
C PHE A 127 -14.65 -10.44 -3.65
N GLY A 128 -14.55 -9.17 -4.06
CA GLY A 128 -14.00 -8.07 -3.27
C GLY A 128 -14.77 -7.85 -1.97
N ASP A 129 -14.01 -7.73 -0.90
CA ASP A 129 -14.49 -7.50 0.47
C ASP A 129 -13.29 -7.05 1.31
N HIS A 130 -13.51 -6.27 2.36
CA HIS A 130 -12.43 -5.80 3.23
C HIS A 130 -12.24 -6.65 4.50
N ALA A 131 -12.88 -7.80 4.63
CA ALA A 131 -12.79 -8.65 5.82
C ALA A 131 -11.34 -9.10 6.10
N ASP A 132 -10.57 -9.40 5.06
CA ASP A 132 -9.18 -9.81 5.16
C ASP A 132 -8.27 -8.68 5.69
N VAL A 133 -8.36 -7.48 5.12
CA VAL A 133 -7.57 -6.32 5.57
C VAL A 133 -8.00 -5.84 6.96
N MET A 134 -9.29 -5.97 7.30
CA MET A 134 -9.77 -5.65 8.65
C MET A 134 -9.29 -6.67 9.69
N ALA A 135 -9.10 -7.94 9.32
CA ALA A 135 -8.54 -8.96 10.22
C ALA A 135 -7.10 -8.65 10.64
N VAL A 136 -6.32 -7.98 9.79
CA VAL A 136 -4.90 -7.66 10.05
C VAL A 136 -4.67 -6.23 10.58
N ARG A 137 -5.72 -5.45 10.81
CA ARG A 137 -5.63 -4.04 11.23
C ARG A 137 -4.88 -3.78 12.54
N SER A 138 -4.67 -4.83 13.35
CA SER A 138 -3.98 -4.75 14.65
C SER A 138 -2.48 -5.11 14.57
N THR A 139 -1.97 -5.46 13.39
CA THR A 139 -0.58 -5.94 13.23
C THR A 139 0.48 -4.85 13.31
N GLY A 140 0.07 -3.57 13.36
CA GLY A 140 0.99 -2.43 13.38
C GLY A 140 1.37 -1.89 11.99
N TRP A 141 0.76 -2.42 10.95
CA TRP A 141 0.88 -1.89 9.59
C TRP A 141 -0.02 -0.67 9.37
N ALA A 142 0.46 0.28 8.58
CA ALA A 142 -0.43 1.30 8.04
C ALA A 142 -1.30 0.69 6.93
N LEU A 143 -2.57 1.08 6.86
CA LEU A 143 -3.54 0.56 5.89
C LEU A 143 -3.96 1.69 4.94
N LEU A 144 -3.54 1.58 3.67
CA LEU A 144 -3.77 2.57 2.61
C LEU A 144 -4.66 1.96 1.52
N ALA A 145 -5.82 2.55 1.31
CA ALA A 145 -6.81 2.12 0.33
C ALA A 145 -6.72 2.89 -0.98
N SER A 146 -6.97 2.21 -2.10
CA SER A 146 -7.18 2.82 -3.42
C SER A 146 -8.58 2.50 -3.93
N ALA A 147 -9.21 3.47 -4.60
CA ALA A 147 -10.58 3.37 -5.07
C ALA A 147 -10.67 3.08 -6.57
N SER A 148 -9.65 3.40 -7.37
CA SER A 148 -9.62 3.23 -8.83
C SER A 148 -8.27 2.71 -9.31
N VAL A 149 -8.20 2.26 -10.56
CA VAL A 149 -6.97 1.76 -11.19
C VAL A 149 -5.87 2.85 -11.21
N GLN A 150 -6.24 4.11 -11.46
CA GLN A 150 -5.29 5.22 -11.36
C GLN A 150 -4.78 5.41 -9.94
N GLU A 151 -5.67 5.38 -8.96
CA GLU A 151 -5.26 5.48 -7.55
C GLU A 151 -4.37 4.31 -7.12
N ILE A 152 -4.57 3.10 -7.64
CA ILE A 152 -3.70 1.95 -7.33
C ILE A 152 -2.25 2.25 -7.74
N MET A 153 -2.04 2.72 -8.96
CA MET A 153 -0.69 3.06 -9.43
C MET A 153 -0.06 4.16 -8.58
N ASP A 154 -0.82 5.20 -8.29
CA ASP A 154 -0.35 6.38 -7.58
C ASP A 154 -0.07 6.07 -6.09
N MET A 155 -1.00 5.38 -5.43
CA MET A 155 -0.85 5.01 -4.01
C MET A 155 0.25 3.97 -3.80
N ALA A 156 0.53 3.09 -4.76
CA ALA A 156 1.67 2.18 -4.70
C ALA A 156 3.00 2.95 -4.57
N LEU A 157 3.19 4.01 -5.35
CA LEU A 157 4.40 4.84 -5.28
C LEU A 157 4.43 5.72 -4.02
N ILE A 158 3.29 6.30 -3.64
CA ILE A 158 3.15 7.07 -2.39
C ILE A 158 3.48 6.19 -1.19
N ALA A 159 2.96 4.96 -1.16
CA ALA A 159 3.24 4.00 -0.09
C ALA A 159 4.73 3.65 -0.01
N GLN A 160 5.39 3.41 -1.15
CA GLN A 160 6.83 3.10 -1.18
C GLN A 160 7.67 4.25 -0.63
N ALA A 161 7.37 5.49 -1.03
CA ALA A 161 8.05 6.67 -0.51
C ALA A 161 7.80 6.86 1.00
N ALA A 162 6.55 6.72 1.43
CA ALA A 162 6.14 6.94 2.82
C ALA A 162 6.70 5.87 3.77
N THR A 163 6.75 4.59 3.37
CA THR A 163 7.32 3.54 4.23
C THR A 163 8.81 3.70 4.43
N LEU A 164 9.54 4.15 3.41
CA LEU A 164 10.99 4.43 3.52
C LEU A 164 11.26 5.57 4.51
N GLU A 165 10.49 6.66 4.46
CA GLU A 165 10.62 7.79 5.37
C GLU A 165 10.13 7.43 6.79
N GLY A 166 8.95 6.82 6.91
CA GLY A 166 8.28 6.58 8.19
C GLY A 166 8.70 5.30 8.91
N ARG A 167 9.37 4.36 8.25
CA ARG A 167 9.78 3.05 8.78
C ARG A 167 8.63 2.17 9.28
N VAL A 168 7.40 2.51 8.97
CA VAL A 168 6.21 1.70 9.23
C VAL A 168 5.84 0.98 7.95
N PRO A 169 5.67 -0.35 7.98
CA PRO A 169 5.24 -1.08 6.79
C PRO A 169 3.82 -0.68 6.40
N ILE A 170 3.55 -0.65 5.11
CA ILE A 170 2.25 -0.26 4.57
C ILE A 170 1.60 -1.46 3.86
N LEU A 171 0.35 -1.74 4.22
CA LEU A 171 -0.53 -2.58 3.47
C LEU A 171 -1.35 -1.68 2.54
N HIS A 172 -0.99 -1.68 1.25
CA HIS A 172 -1.73 -1.02 0.19
C HIS A 172 -2.77 -1.99 -0.37
N PHE A 173 -4.04 -1.62 -0.34
CA PHE A 173 -5.11 -2.51 -0.77
C PHE A 173 -6.14 -1.82 -1.65
N PHE A 174 -6.80 -2.63 -2.45
CA PHE A 174 -7.88 -2.25 -3.36
C PHE A 174 -8.83 -3.44 -3.54
N ASP A 175 -10.03 -3.18 -4.01
CA ASP A 175 -11.07 -4.22 -4.07
C ASP A 175 -10.73 -5.28 -5.12
N GLY A 176 -10.75 -6.54 -4.67
CA GLY A 176 -10.59 -7.70 -5.54
C GLY A 176 -11.72 -7.76 -6.59
N PHE A 177 -11.36 -8.12 -7.80
CA PHE A 177 -12.17 -8.09 -9.02
C PHE A 177 -12.68 -6.71 -9.42
N ARG A 178 -13.36 -6.00 -8.53
CA ARG A 178 -13.97 -4.67 -8.83
C ARG A 178 -12.95 -3.66 -9.31
N THR A 179 -11.76 -3.62 -8.70
CA THR A 179 -10.68 -2.71 -9.10
C THR A 179 -9.46 -3.48 -9.60
N SER A 180 -9.16 -4.64 -9.02
CA SER A 180 -7.99 -5.40 -9.39
C SER A 180 -8.01 -5.90 -10.85
N HIS A 181 -9.21 -6.19 -11.40
CA HIS A 181 -9.43 -6.65 -12.77
C HIS A 181 -10.19 -5.62 -13.63
N GLU A 182 -10.44 -4.43 -13.10
CA GLU A 182 -10.99 -3.34 -13.87
C GLU A 182 -9.95 -2.83 -14.88
N VAL A 183 -10.29 -2.87 -16.17
CA VAL A 183 -9.43 -2.35 -17.22
C VAL A 183 -9.77 -0.88 -17.46
N ALA A 184 -8.82 -0.02 -17.21
CA ALA A 184 -8.99 1.43 -17.33
C ALA A 184 -7.85 2.10 -18.11
N LYS A 185 -8.12 3.28 -18.63
CA LYS A 185 -7.10 4.18 -19.17
C LYS A 185 -6.54 4.99 -18.02
N VAL A 186 -5.22 4.89 -17.81
CA VAL A 186 -4.52 5.63 -16.75
C VAL A 186 -3.33 6.40 -17.32
N GLU A 187 -2.97 7.49 -16.67
CA GLU A 187 -1.71 8.18 -16.93
C GLU A 187 -0.58 7.44 -16.21
N ALA A 188 0.29 6.80 -17.01
CA ALA A 188 1.39 6.01 -16.47
C ALA A 188 2.42 6.88 -15.74
N LEU A 189 2.94 6.34 -14.64
CA LEU A 189 4.12 6.87 -13.97
C LEU A 189 5.38 6.44 -14.75
N SER A 190 6.26 7.39 -15.02
CA SER A 190 7.57 7.09 -15.58
C SER A 190 8.56 6.66 -14.50
N TYR A 191 9.66 6.01 -14.90
CA TYR A 191 10.75 5.72 -13.96
C TYR A 191 11.37 7.00 -13.37
N ASP A 192 11.35 8.12 -14.11
CA ASP A 192 11.82 9.41 -13.60
C ASP A 192 10.88 10.00 -12.54
N ASP A 193 9.56 9.81 -12.68
CA ASP A 193 8.59 10.14 -11.62
C ASP A 193 8.89 9.33 -10.36
N MET A 194 9.11 8.02 -10.52
CA MET A 194 9.42 7.13 -9.41
C MET A 194 10.73 7.51 -8.71
N ARG A 195 11.80 7.77 -9.46
CA ARG A 195 13.07 8.26 -8.90
C ARG A 195 12.91 9.59 -8.17
N SER A 196 12.06 10.50 -8.68
CA SER A 196 11.78 11.77 -8.03
C SER A 196 11.03 11.63 -6.71
N MET A 197 10.31 10.52 -6.53
CA MET A 197 9.58 10.22 -5.29
C MET A 197 10.41 9.44 -4.27
N ILE A 198 11.37 8.64 -4.70
CA ILE A 198 12.21 7.82 -3.81
C ILE A 198 13.50 8.56 -3.47
N ASP A 199 13.81 8.59 -2.18
CA ASP A 199 15.03 9.19 -1.67
C ASP A 199 16.08 8.09 -1.46
N ASP A 200 17.17 8.14 -2.22
CA ASP A 200 18.25 7.15 -2.17
C ASP A 200 18.98 7.12 -0.82
N ASP A 201 19.01 8.22 -0.07
CA ASP A 201 19.55 8.24 1.28
C ASP A 201 18.69 7.41 2.25
N LEU A 202 17.36 7.41 2.07
CA LEU A 202 16.46 6.55 2.83
C LEU A 202 16.60 5.07 2.44
N VAL A 203 16.85 4.78 1.16
CA VAL A 203 17.18 3.42 0.69
C VAL A 203 18.49 2.96 1.31
N LYS A 204 19.51 3.81 1.29
CA LYS A 204 20.79 3.52 1.98
C LYS A 204 20.58 3.28 3.47
N ALA A 205 19.82 4.13 4.15
CA ALA A 205 19.52 3.96 5.58
C ALA A 205 18.73 2.67 5.87
N HIS A 206 17.86 2.22 4.93
CA HIS A 206 17.21 0.91 5.04
C HIS A 206 18.24 -0.23 5.00
N ARG A 207 19.18 -0.19 4.06
CA ARG A 207 20.26 -1.19 3.93
C ARG A 207 21.22 -1.17 5.12
N ASP A 208 21.57 0.01 5.62
CA ASP A 208 22.47 0.16 6.79
C ASP A 208 21.88 -0.47 8.07
N ARG A 209 20.56 -0.66 8.13
CA ARG A 209 19.87 -1.37 9.22
C ARG A 209 19.78 -2.89 9.04
N ALA A 210 20.27 -3.42 7.94
CA ALA A 210 20.27 -4.86 7.68
C ALA A 210 21.12 -5.64 8.70
N LEU A 211 20.85 -6.93 8.83
CA LEU A 211 21.71 -7.84 9.55
C LEU A 211 23.07 -7.90 8.84
N ASN A 212 24.11 -7.46 9.53
CA ASN A 212 25.46 -7.37 9.01
C ASN A 212 26.45 -7.83 10.09
N PRO A 213 27.36 -8.80 9.81
CA PRO A 213 28.35 -9.25 10.76
C PRO A 213 29.35 -8.16 11.16
N ASP A 214 29.61 -7.18 10.30
CA ASP A 214 30.53 -6.05 10.60
C ASP A 214 29.90 -5.00 11.54
N ASN A 215 28.56 -4.98 11.60
CA ASN A 215 27.79 -4.13 12.51
C ASN A 215 26.64 -4.98 13.10
N PRO A 216 26.94 -5.90 14.03
CA PRO A 216 25.97 -6.86 14.52
C PRO A 216 24.86 -6.19 15.31
N PHE A 217 23.63 -6.56 14.99
CA PHE A 217 22.43 -6.14 15.69
C PHE A 217 21.56 -7.35 16.03
N ILE A 218 21.12 -7.44 17.28
CA ILE A 218 20.32 -8.57 17.75
C ILE A 218 18.83 -8.31 17.46
N ARG A 219 18.20 -9.21 16.73
CA ARG A 219 16.77 -9.20 16.43
C ARG A 219 16.15 -10.57 16.66
N GLY A 220 14.81 -10.59 16.86
CA GLY A 220 14.05 -11.83 16.99
C GLY A 220 14.40 -12.64 18.25
N THR A 221 14.90 -11.99 19.29
CA THR A 221 15.24 -12.61 20.58
C THR A 221 13.98 -12.76 21.44
N ALA A 222 14.05 -13.64 22.44
CA ALA A 222 13.13 -13.65 23.56
C ALA A 222 13.42 -12.47 24.49
N GLN A 223 12.39 -11.78 24.93
CA GLN A 223 12.48 -10.69 25.90
C GLN A 223 11.54 -10.95 27.07
N ASN A 224 11.98 -10.63 28.27
CA ASN A 224 11.12 -10.64 29.45
C ASN A 224 10.13 -9.46 29.42
N PRO A 225 9.03 -9.51 30.20
CA PRO A 225 7.98 -8.49 30.17
C PRO A 225 8.49 -7.06 30.38
N ASP A 226 9.47 -6.86 31.23
CA ASP A 226 10.10 -5.58 31.55
C ASP A 226 10.78 -4.95 30.32
N THR A 227 11.48 -5.75 29.51
CA THR A 227 12.16 -5.30 28.30
C THR A 227 11.20 -5.24 27.09
N PHE A 228 10.32 -6.24 26.98
CA PHE A 228 9.38 -6.33 25.85
C PHE A 228 8.44 -5.14 25.78
N PHE A 229 7.87 -4.73 26.92
CA PHE A 229 6.97 -3.57 26.98
C PHE A 229 7.67 -2.30 26.50
N GLN A 230 8.85 -2.01 26.97
CA GLN A 230 9.63 -0.83 26.58
C GLN A 230 9.97 -0.84 25.09
N SER A 231 10.33 -2.00 24.54
CA SER A 231 10.60 -2.18 23.11
C SER A 231 9.32 -1.93 22.28
N MET A 232 8.17 -2.36 22.76
CA MET A 232 6.88 -2.08 22.10
C MET A 232 6.58 -0.59 22.10
N GLU A 233 6.73 0.12 23.23
CA GLU A 233 6.49 1.55 23.35
C GLU A 233 7.43 2.40 22.46
N SER A 234 8.67 1.96 22.27
CA SER A 234 9.65 2.70 21.44
C SER A 234 9.25 2.85 19.98
N ARG A 235 8.27 2.09 19.48
CA ARG A 235 7.74 2.17 18.12
C ARG A 235 6.64 3.23 17.96
N ASN A 236 5.99 3.63 19.04
CA ASN A 236 4.84 4.54 18.99
C ASN A 236 5.12 5.85 18.26
N PRO A 237 6.29 6.53 18.43
CA PRO A 237 6.58 7.76 17.70
C PRO A 237 6.53 7.58 16.17
N TYR A 238 7.03 6.45 15.65
CA TYR A 238 7.00 6.14 14.21
C TYR A 238 5.56 5.96 13.72
N TYR A 239 4.76 5.18 14.46
CA TYR A 239 3.39 4.91 14.08
C TYR A 239 2.50 6.17 14.14
N PHE A 240 2.67 7.00 15.16
CA PHE A 240 1.91 8.25 15.29
C PHE A 240 2.27 9.27 14.21
N ALA A 241 3.54 9.33 13.79
CA ALA A 241 3.99 10.22 12.73
C ALA A 241 3.57 9.74 11.33
N MET A 242 3.14 8.48 11.19
CA MET A 242 2.95 7.85 9.88
C MET A 242 1.88 8.52 9.02
N ALA A 243 0.79 9.00 9.63
CA ALA A 243 -0.27 9.70 8.89
C ALA A 243 0.25 10.99 8.24
N ASP A 244 1.02 11.78 8.98
CA ASP A 244 1.64 13.00 8.46
C ASP A 244 2.70 12.68 7.39
N THR A 245 3.43 11.58 7.55
CA THR A 245 4.40 11.09 6.57
C THR A 245 3.71 10.70 5.25
N VAL A 246 2.59 9.98 5.31
CA VAL A 246 1.79 9.63 4.12
C VAL A 246 1.26 10.90 3.44
N GLN A 247 0.72 11.87 4.20
CA GLN A 247 0.24 13.13 3.61
C GLN A 247 1.37 13.91 2.94
N LYS A 248 2.56 14.00 3.55
CA LYS A 248 3.74 14.62 2.91
C LYS A 248 4.13 13.91 1.61
N ALA A 249 4.06 12.58 1.58
CA ALA A 249 4.32 11.81 0.36
C ALA A 249 3.26 12.11 -0.73
N MET A 250 1.97 12.23 -0.37
CA MET A 250 0.91 12.68 -1.28
C MET A 250 1.16 14.09 -1.80
N ASP A 251 1.58 15.02 -0.95
CA ASP A 251 1.90 16.40 -1.34
C ASP A 251 3.13 16.46 -2.27
N ARG A 252 4.15 15.62 -2.02
CA ARG A 252 5.31 15.47 -2.91
C ARG A 252 4.87 14.91 -4.25
N PHE A 253 4.03 13.88 -4.24
CA PHE A 253 3.47 13.28 -5.44
C PHE A 253 2.70 14.31 -6.28
N ALA A 254 1.88 15.16 -5.65
CA ALA A 254 1.16 16.22 -6.35
C ALA A 254 2.10 17.21 -7.04
N ARG A 255 3.26 17.53 -6.44
CA ARG A 255 4.27 18.39 -7.08
C ARG A 255 4.98 17.73 -8.26
N VAL A 256 5.21 16.42 -8.19
CA VAL A 256 5.93 15.66 -9.24
C VAL A 256 4.99 15.29 -10.39
N VAL A 257 3.80 14.80 -10.06
CA VAL A 257 2.88 14.15 -11.00
C VAL A 257 1.71 15.06 -11.39
N GLY A 258 1.30 15.97 -10.50
CA GLY A 258 0.17 16.89 -10.72
C GLY A 258 -1.15 16.41 -10.15
N ARG A 259 -1.32 15.12 -9.83
CA ARG A 259 -2.52 14.60 -9.17
C ARG A 259 -2.42 14.77 -7.67
N LYS A 260 -3.49 15.28 -7.05
CA LYS A 260 -3.53 15.66 -5.65
C LYS A 260 -4.42 14.69 -4.86
N TYR A 261 -3.92 14.22 -3.74
CA TYR A 261 -4.60 13.32 -2.82
C TYR A 261 -4.44 13.78 -1.37
N HIS A 262 -5.47 13.48 -0.56
CA HIS A 262 -5.40 13.64 0.89
C HIS A 262 -5.78 12.33 1.58
N LEU A 263 -5.46 12.24 2.88
CA LEU A 263 -5.83 11.08 3.70
C LEU A 263 -7.36 10.88 3.72
N PHE A 264 -8.08 12.00 3.69
CA PHE A 264 -9.53 12.08 3.60
C PHE A 264 -9.90 13.17 2.60
N ASP A 265 -10.70 12.84 1.60
CA ASP A 265 -11.22 13.81 0.63
C ASP A 265 -12.74 13.91 0.74
N TYR A 266 -13.23 15.14 0.85
CA TYR A 266 -14.65 15.43 0.82
C TYR A 266 -15.09 15.81 -0.60
N VAL A 267 -16.22 15.25 -1.00
CA VAL A 267 -16.92 15.60 -2.25
C VAL A 267 -18.40 15.81 -1.94
N GLY A 268 -18.99 16.89 -2.40
CA GLY A 268 -20.43 17.12 -2.21
C GLY A 268 -20.79 18.56 -1.90
N ALA A 269 -22.02 18.77 -1.43
CA ALA A 269 -22.52 20.07 -1.05
C ALA A 269 -21.75 20.61 0.17
N PRO A 270 -21.39 21.91 0.20
CA PRO A 270 -20.66 22.50 1.33
C PRO A 270 -21.51 22.59 2.62
N ASP A 271 -22.84 22.48 2.50
CA ASP A 271 -23.82 22.45 3.56
C ASP A 271 -24.57 21.11 3.62
N ALA A 272 -23.88 20.02 3.34
CA ALA A 272 -24.46 18.68 3.31
C ALA A 272 -25.09 18.30 4.66
N GLU A 273 -26.34 17.83 4.63
CA GLU A 273 -27.07 17.32 5.80
C GLU A 273 -26.85 15.82 6.02
N ARG A 274 -26.41 15.12 4.99
CA ARG A 274 -26.10 13.67 5.00
C ARG A 274 -24.79 13.43 4.30
N VAL A 275 -23.87 12.73 4.96
CA VAL A 275 -22.56 12.41 4.44
C VAL A 275 -22.33 10.92 4.48
N ILE A 276 -22.01 10.32 3.34
CA ILE A 276 -21.53 8.94 3.23
C ILE A 276 -20.04 8.94 3.59
N VAL A 277 -19.59 7.93 4.32
CA VAL A 277 -18.17 7.67 4.57
C VAL A 277 -17.85 6.33 3.91
N ALA A 278 -16.94 6.33 2.95
CA ALA A 278 -16.62 5.13 2.18
C ALA A 278 -15.11 5.00 1.88
N MET A 279 -14.69 3.78 1.58
CA MET A 279 -13.33 3.40 1.26
C MET A 279 -13.35 2.37 0.12
N GLY A 280 -12.32 2.35 -0.74
CA GLY A 280 -12.24 1.44 -1.88
C GLY A 280 -13.17 1.83 -3.02
N SER A 281 -13.50 0.88 -3.90
CA SER A 281 -14.27 1.13 -5.15
C SER A 281 -15.68 1.68 -4.89
N GLY A 282 -16.28 1.37 -3.75
CA GLY A 282 -17.56 1.93 -3.36
C GLY A 282 -17.54 3.45 -3.24
N ALA A 283 -16.39 4.05 -2.92
CA ALA A 283 -16.24 5.50 -2.86
C ALA A 283 -16.31 6.18 -4.23
N GLU A 284 -15.84 5.52 -5.30
CA GLU A 284 -15.95 6.04 -6.67
C GLU A 284 -17.42 6.09 -7.12
N VAL A 285 -18.15 4.98 -6.93
CA VAL A 285 -19.58 4.92 -7.27
C VAL A 285 -20.40 5.92 -6.46
N ALA A 286 -20.10 6.03 -5.15
CA ALA A 286 -20.76 7.00 -4.28
C ALA A 286 -20.46 8.44 -4.71
N GLN A 287 -19.26 8.74 -5.20
CA GLN A 287 -18.92 10.07 -5.72
C GLN A 287 -19.78 10.44 -6.90
N GLU A 288 -19.91 9.60 -7.93
CA GLU A 288 -20.75 9.87 -9.11
C GLU A 288 -22.21 10.13 -8.69
N CYS A 289 -22.71 9.31 -7.76
CA CYS A 289 -24.08 9.49 -7.24
C CYS A 289 -24.22 10.81 -6.47
N VAL A 290 -23.29 11.17 -5.62
CA VAL A 290 -23.31 12.44 -4.84
C VAL A 290 -23.22 13.63 -5.78
N GLU A 291 -22.33 13.62 -6.77
CA GLU A 291 -22.20 14.70 -7.75
C GLU A 291 -23.50 14.89 -8.55
N HIS A 292 -24.15 13.79 -8.95
CA HIS A 292 -25.44 13.83 -9.62
C HIS A 292 -26.54 14.43 -8.73
N LEU A 293 -26.66 13.99 -7.49
CA LEU A 293 -27.66 14.50 -6.53
C LEU A 293 -27.44 15.96 -6.16
N VAL A 294 -26.19 16.38 -5.96
CA VAL A 294 -25.83 17.79 -5.70
C VAL A 294 -26.20 18.67 -6.88
N ALA A 295 -26.00 18.19 -8.13
CA ALA A 295 -26.44 18.91 -9.32
C ALA A 295 -27.98 19.09 -9.40
N GLN A 296 -28.75 18.26 -8.67
CA GLN A 296 -30.20 18.38 -8.51
C GLN A 296 -30.61 19.22 -7.29
N GLY A 297 -29.66 19.75 -6.53
CA GLY A 297 -29.90 20.59 -5.36
C GLY A 297 -29.99 19.82 -4.03
N GLU A 298 -29.66 18.52 -4.01
CA GLU A 298 -29.63 17.74 -2.77
C GLU A 298 -28.41 18.08 -1.92
N LYS A 299 -28.60 18.13 -0.60
CA LYS A 299 -27.55 18.43 0.38
C LYS A 299 -26.90 17.15 0.88
N VAL A 300 -26.12 16.53 0.02
CA VAL A 300 -25.43 15.27 0.30
C VAL A 300 -23.93 15.40 0.06
N GLY A 301 -23.15 14.54 0.70
CA GLY A 301 -21.71 14.51 0.57
C GLY A 301 -21.12 13.13 0.77
N LEU A 302 -19.85 13.01 0.45
CA LEU A 302 -19.04 11.81 0.62
C LEU A 302 -17.70 12.19 1.22
N VAL A 303 -17.24 11.46 2.22
CA VAL A 303 -15.83 11.42 2.63
C VAL A 303 -15.20 10.13 2.14
N LYS A 304 -14.19 10.26 1.29
CA LYS A 304 -13.34 9.14 0.84
C LYS A 304 -12.20 8.94 1.84
N ILE A 305 -12.06 7.74 2.37
CA ILE A 305 -10.95 7.36 3.25
C ILE A 305 -9.88 6.69 2.39
N ARG A 306 -8.64 7.23 2.41
CA ARG A 306 -7.47 6.56 1.83
C ARG A 306 -6.59 5.95 2.90
N LEU A 307 -6.26 6.66 3.97
CA LEU A 307 -5.51 6.09 5.09
C LEU A 307 -6.45 5.69 6.22
N TYR A 308 -6.68 4.38 6.37
CA TYR A 308 -7.50 3.82 7.45
C TYR A 308 -6.73 3.65 8.76
N ARG A 309 -5.42 3.31 8.68
CA ARG A 309 -4.54 3.15 9.84
C ARG A 309 -3.16 3.74 9.56
N PRO A 310 -2.58 4.54 10.49
CA PRO A 310 -3.23 5.08 11.69
C PRO A 310 -4.34 6.07 11.33
N PHE A 311 -5.46 6.03 12.07
CA PHE A 311 -6.59 6.91 11.80
C PHE A 311 -6.41 8.26 12.51
N ARG A 312 -6.53 9.35 11.77
CA ARG A 312 -6.45 10.74 12.26
C ARG A 312 -7.84 11.35 12.35
N ALA A 313 -8.45 11.17 13.52
CA ALA A 313 -9.81 11.67 13.76
C ALA A 313 -9.94 13.19 13.56
N ASP A 314 -8.91 13.95 13.93
CA ASP A 314 -8.84 15.40 13.72
C ASP A 314 -8.90 15.78 12.24
N LEU A 315 -8.10 15.11 11.38
CA LEU A 315 -8.10 15.36 9.93
C LEU A 315 -9.41 14.89 9.29
N PHE A 316 -9.97 13.78 9.77
CA PHE A 316 -11.27 13.29 9.31
C PHE A 316 -12.38 14.29 9.62
N LEU A 317 -12.44 14.80 10.85
CA LEU A 317 -13.43 15.82 11.24
C LEU A 317 -13.26 17.12 10.45
N ASN A 318 -12.02 17.53 10.19
CA ASN A 318 -11.74 18.72 9.37
C ASN A 318 -12.11 18.55 7.88
N ALA A 319 -12.25 17.32 7.40
CA ALA A 319 -12.70 17.05 6.04
C ALA A 319 -14.23 17.13 5.89
N LEU A 320 -14.99 17.05 6.98
CA LEU A 320 -16.44 17.16 6.94
C LEU A 320 -16.88 18.59 6.62
N PRO A 321 -18.03 18.79 5.95
CA PRO A 321 -18.62 20.11 5.77
C PRO A 321 -19.02 20.73 7.12
N ALA A 322 -19.12 22.06 7.16
CA ALA A 322 -19.45 22.83 8.38
C ALA A 322 -20.89 22.62 8.85
#